data_948205c7bfcb2d504e6734ce450cdce7
#
_entry.id   948205c7bfcb2d504e6734ce450cdce7
#
_cell.length_a   1.000
_cell.length_b   1.000
_cell.length_c   1.000
_cell.angle_alpha   90.00
_cell.angle_beta   90.00
_cell.angle_gamma   90.00
#
_symmetry.space_group_name_H-M   'P 1'
#
loop_
_entity.id
_entity.type
_entity.pdbx_description
1 polymer ?
#
loop_
_entity_poly.entity_id
_entity_poly.type
_entity_poly.pdbx_seq_one_letter_code
_entity_poly.pdbx_strand_id
1 'polypeptide(L)'
;MKVLELFAGSRSFSKVAEEMGMETYTTDRESFDNIDQVCDIFDFDLDRMYDEFGSPVIIWASPPCTFFSVASIGHRWNKDHTPKTENAKLGMKIVAETLWIIKMLNPKYCYIENPRGKLRKLSVITNEPYFRKTVTYCSYSENRMKPTDIWTNDFSWIPRGMCFNGNRDCHHEPAPRGSKTGTQGLKGNYERSKVPQDLCEEILRGILEF
;
A
#
# COMPACT_ATOMS: atom_id res chain seq x y z
N MET A 1 -11.83 16.84 4.32
CA MET A 1 -11.88 15.40 4.70
C MET A 1 -10.59 15.03 5.38
N LYS A 2 -10.62 14.01 6.25
CA LYS A 2 -9.46 13.53 7.04
C LYS A 2 -8.93 12.21 6.49
N VAL A 3 -7.64 12.14 6.24
CA VAL A 3 -6.93 11.01 5.67
C VAL A 3 -5.85 10.52 6.63
N LEU A 4 -5.87 9.23 6.98
CA LEU A 4 -4.80 8.58 7.72
C LEU A 4 -3.96 7.75 6.75
N GLU A 5 -2.64 7.96 6.74
CA GLU A 5 -1.69 7.13 5.98
C GLU A 5 -0.81 6.33 6.93
N LEU A 6 -1.02 5.00 6.94
CA LEU A 6 -0.20 4.04 7.69
C LEU A 6 0.97 3.57 6.81
N PHE A 7 2.16 3.47 7.39
CA PHE A 7 3.42 3.19 6.67
C PHE A 7 3.74 4.26 5.63
N ALA A 8 3.57 5.51 6.03
CA ALA A 8 3.54 6.65 5.13
C ALA A 8 4.86 6.86 4.36
N GLY A 9 6.01 6.62 5.00
CA GLY A 9 7.32 6.72 4.36
C GLY A 9 7.50 7.97 3.51
N SER A 10 7.26 7.84 2.21
CA SER A 10 7.34 8.94 1.25
C SER A 10 6.14 9.89 1.29
N ARG A 11 5.09 9.57 2.05
CA ARG A 11 3.83 10.31 2.13
C ARG A 11 3.17 10.48 0.74
N SER A 12 3.23 9.44 -0.08
CA SER A 12 2.74 9.53 -1.47
C SER A 12 1.25 9.84 -1.54
N PHE A 13 0.45 9.24 -0.67
CA PHE A 13 -1.00 9.46 -0.64
C PHE A 13 -1.35 10.76 0.08
N SER A 14 -0.72 11.02 1.24
CA SER A 14 -0.97 12.23 2.04
C SER A 14 -0.62 13.51 1.29
N LYS A 15 0.51 13.56 0.56
CA LYS A 15 0.88 14.74 -0.23
C LYS A 15 -0.20 15.11 -1.25
N VAL A 16 -0.72 14.13 -1.97
CA VAL A 16 -1.79 14.36 -2.94
C VAL A 16 -3.09 14.78 -2.23
N ALA A 17 -3.40 14.18 -1.09
CA ALA A 17 -4.56 14.57 -0.29
C ALA A 17 -4.45 16.03 0.19
N GLU A 18 -3.27 16.45 0.65
CA GLU A 18 -2.99 17.84 1.07
C GLU A 18 -3.11 18.83 -0.10
N GLU A 19 -2.57 18.48 -1.28
CA GLU A 19 -2.72 19.27 -2.50
C GLU A 19 -4.19 19.44 -2.90
N MET A 20 -5.05 18.49 -2.53
CA MET A 20 -6.49 18.53 -2.75
C MET A 20 -7.27 19.17 -1.58
N GLY A 21 -6.59 19.77 -0.60
CA GLY A 21 -7.20 20.49 0.53
C GLY A 21 -7.74 19.57 1.64
N MET A 22 -7.25 18.33 1.75
CA MET A 22 -7.61 17.43 2.83
C MET A 22 -6.62 17.55 4.00
N GLU A 23 -7.08 17.27 5.21
CA GLU A 23 -6.24 17.13 6.39
C GLU A 23 -5.64 15.70 6.41
N THR A 24 -4.39 15.57 6.79
CA THR A 24 -3.70 14.27 6.84
C THR A 24 -3.10 14.00 8.21
N TYR A 25 -3.04 12.73 8.59
CA TYR A 25 -2.26 12.22 9.71
C TYR A 25 -1.46 11.01 9.24
N THR A 26 -0.20 10.95 9.61
CA THR A 26 0.76 9.99 9.05
C THR A 26 1.51 9.24 10.13
N THR A 27 1.74 7.94 9.90
CA THR A 27 2.61 7.15 10.77
C THR A 27 3.59 6.31 9.95
N ASP A 28 4.81 6.20 10.45
CA ASP A 28 5.84 5.30 9.94
C ASP A 28 6.80 4.94 11.07
N ARG A 29 7.47 3.80 10.94
CA ARG A 29 8.50 3.37 11.89
C ARG A 29 9.78 4.19 11.78
N GLU A 30 10.09 4.66 10.59
CA GLU A 30 11.25 5.48 10.30
C GLU A 30 10.89 6.96 10.42
N SER A 31 11.82 7.77 10.99
CA SER A 31 11.64 9.21 11.15
C SER A 31 11.90 9.94 9.83
N PHE A 32 10.94 9.84 8.91
CA PHE A 32 10.92 10.66 7.70
C PHE A 32 10.35 12.05 7.98
N ASP A 33 10.57 12.98 7.06
CA ASP A 33 10.05 14.34 7.19
C ASP A 33 8.53 14.36 7.25
N ASN A 34 7.97 15.12 8.19
CA ASN A 34 6.53 15.34 8.37
C ASN A 34 5.73 14.06 8.65
N ILE A 35 6.28 13.14 9.45
CA ILE A 35 5.53 12.03 10.04
C ILE A 35 4.99 12.47 11.41
N ASP A 36 3.68 12.39 11.60
CA ASP A 36 3.01 12.86 12.82
C ASP A 36 3.27 11.92 14.00
N GLN A 37 3.26 10.62 13.76
CA GLN A 37 3.57 9.62 14.79
C GLN A 37 4.63 8.64 14.29
N VAL A 38 5.88 8.81 14.78
CA VAL A 38 6.99 7.90 14.46
C VAL A 38 6.96 6.74 15.45
N CYS A 39 6.45 5.59 15.01
CA CYS A 39 6.34 4.39 15.85
C CYS A 39 6.26 3.11 14.99
N ASP A 40 6.51 1.94 15.63
CA ASP A 40 6.11 0.67 15.01
C ASP A 40 4.58 0.59 14.97
N ILE A 41 4.03 -0.13 13.98
CA ILE A 41 2.57 -0.25 13.83
C ILE A 41 1.90 -0.88 15.05
N PHE A 42 2.62 -1.71 15.81
CA PHE A 42 2.13 -2.31 17.05
C PHE A 42 2.04 -1.33 18.22
N ASP A 43 2.74 -0.20 18.13
CA ASP A 43 2.80 0.87 19.13
C ASP A 43 2.02 2.11 18.67
N PHE A 44 1.22 1.99 17.59
CA PHE A 44 0.42 3.10 17.09
C PHE A 44 -0.64 3.51 18.10
N ASP A 45 -0.51 4.75 18.60
CA ASP A 45 -1.38 5.32 19.62
C ASP A 45 -2.65 5.91 18.97
N LEU A 46 -3.74 5.13 19.04
CA LEU A 46 -5.04 5.52 18.51
C LEU A 46 -5.65 6.69 19.29
N ASP A 47 -5.48 6.72 20.61
CA ASP A 47 -6.06 7.78 21.46
C ASP A 47 -5.40 9.11 21.13
N ARG A 48 -4.07 9.12 21.03
CA ARG A 48 -3.32 10.30 20.60
C ARG A 48 -3.77 10.77 19.20
N MET A 49 -3.92 9.84 18.26
CA MET A 49 -4.37 10.19 16.90
C MET A 49 -5.79 10.79 16.94
N TYR A 50 -6.68 10.25 17.76
CA TYR A 50 -8.02 10.81 17.92
C TYR A 50 -8.01 12.20 18.55
N ASP A 51 -7.18 12.43 19.55
CA ASP A 51 -7.07 13.72 20.23
C ASP A 51 -6.47 14.81 19.32
N GLU A 52 -5.44 14.48 18.56
CA GLU A 52 -4.74 15.42 17.68
C GLU A 52 -5.46 15.65 16.35
N PHE A 53 -6.11 14.60 15.80
CA PHE A 53 -6.62 14.62 14.44
C PHE A 53 -8.13 14.30 14.34
N GLY A 54 -8.65 13.43 15.22
CA GLY A 54 -10.02 12.95 15.16
C GLY A 54 -10.21 11.78 14.18
N SER A 55 -11.47 11.46 13.86
CA SER A 55 -11.82 10.28 13.07
C SER A 55 -11.44 10.44 11.59
N PRO A 56 -10.60 9.56 11.02
CA PRO A 56 -10.30 9.57 9.60
C PRO A 56 -11.49 9.04 8.79
N VAL A 57 -11.75 9.68 7.64
CA VAL A 57 -12.75 9.23 6.66
C VAL A 57 -12.13 8.23 5.67
N ILE A 58 -10.85 8.43 5.39
CA ILE A 58 -10.08 7.62 4.44
C ILE A 58 -8.86 7.08 5.17
N ILE A 59 -8.56 5.78 4.99
CA ILE A 59 -7.31 5.19 5.43
C ILE A 59 -6.58 4.60 4.21
N TRP A 60 -5.34 5.03 4.01
CA TRP A 60 -4.38 4.39 3.13
C TRP A 60 -3.34 3.64 3.95
N ALA A 61 -3.02 2.39 3.59
CA ALA A 61 -2.01 1.59 4.26
C ALA A 61 -1.11 0.86 3.25
N SER A 62 0.20 0.98 3.41
CA SER A 62 1.20 0.29 2.57
C SER A 62 2.12 -0.61 3.41
N PRO A 63 1.61 -1.74 3.95
CA PRO A 63 2.42 -2.63 4.78
C PRO A 63 3.70 -3.11 4.06
N PRO A 64 4.83 -3.31 4.76
CA PRO A 64 6.11 -3.62 4.12
C PRO A 64 6.07 -4.82 3.18
N CYS A 65 6.29 -4.58 1.89
CA CYS A 65 6.19 -5.58 0.83
C CYS A 65 7.32 -6.62 0.85
N THR A 66 8.40 -6.38 1.56
CA THR A 66 9.57 -7.25 1.64
C THR A 66 9.24 -8.65 2.17
N PHE A 67 8.18 -8.78 2.95
CA PHE A 67 7.71 -10.07 3.47
C PHE A 67 7.00 -10.91 2.42
N PHE A 68 6.39 -10.29 1.41
CA PHE A 68 5.45 -10.91 0.46
C PHE A 68 5.92 -10.90 -0.99
N SER A 69 7.07 -10.29 -1.27
CA SER A 69 7.57 -10.13 -2.64
C SER A 69 7.78 -11.48 -3.35
N VAL A 70 7.61 -11.51 -4.66
CA VAL A 70 7.81 -12.72 -5.49
C VAL A 70 9.19 -13.32 -5.26
N ALA A 71 10.23 -12.48 -5.10
CA ALA A 71 11.60 -12.92 -4.85
C ALA A 71 11.78 -13.70 -3.52
N SER A 72 10.89 -13.49 -2.55
CA SER A 72 10.98 -14.12 -1.23
C SER A 72 10.05 -15.33 -1.04
N ILE A 73 9.16 -15.63 -1.98
CA ILE A 73 8.12 -16.65 -1.81
C ILE A 73 8.71 -18.02 -1.47
N GLY A 74 9.63 -18.52 -2.27
CA GLY A 74 10.20 -19.86 -2.08
C GLY A 74 11.03 -20.02 -0.80
N HIS A 75 11.58 -18.92 -0.29
CA HIS A 75 12.38 -18.91 0.92
C HIS A 75 11.53 -18.75 2.19
N ARG A 76 10.52 -17.89 2.16
CA ARG A 76 9.76 -17.47 3.35
C ARG A 76 8.46 -18.25 3.57
N TRP A 77 7.92 -18.89 2.53
CA TRP A 77 6.59 -19.48 2.54
C TRP A 77 6.60 -20.91 2.07
N ASN A 78 5.81 -21.76 2.74
CA ASN A 78 5.52 -23.12 2.30
C ASN A 78 4.55 -23.13 1.11
N LYS A 79 4.42 -24.29 0.44
CA LYS A 79 3.50 -24.48 -0.69
C LYS A 79 2.03 -24.29 -0.30
N ASP A 80 1.67 -24.68 0.91
CA ASP A 80 0.35 -24.53 1.51
C ASP A 80 0.06 -23.12 2.04
N HIS A 81 0.95 -22.15 1.73
CA HIS A 81 0.85 -20.76 2.16
C HIS A 81 1.11 -20.48 3.64
N THR A 82 1.53 -21.46 4.42
CA THR A 82 1.97 -21.24 5.80
C THR A 82 3.33 -20.54 5.86
N PRO A 83 3.59 -19.71 6.89
CA PRO A 83 4.87 -19.02 7.03
C PRO A 83 5.98 -20.02 7.42
N LYS A 84 7.11 -19.93 6.71
CA LYS A 84 8.30 -20.78 6.94
C LYS A 84 9.34 -20.11 7.84
N THR A 85 9.35 -18.80 7.93
CA THR A 85 10.35 -18.01 8.66
C THR A 85 9.69 -17.04 9.62
N GLU A 86 10.43 -16.58 10.64
CA GLU A 86 9.95 -15.58 11.60
C GLU A 86 9.60 -14.25 10.87
N ASN A 87 10.36 -13.87 9.86
CA ASN A 87 10.03 -12.70 9.03
C ASN A 87 8.68 -12.86 8.31
N ALA A 88 8.33 -14.06 7.85
CA ALA A 88 7.01 -14.29 7.24
C ALA A 88 5.88 -14.19 8.28
N LYS A 89 6.12 -14.72 9.51
CA LYS A 89 5.19 -14.59 10.63
C LYS A 89 5.01 -13.11 11.04
N LEU A 90 6.12 -12.36 11.11
CA LEU A 90 6.08 -10.94 11.41
C LEU A 90 5.27 -10.17 10.36
N GLY A 91 5.49 -10.45 9.07
CA GLY A 91 4.71 -9.83 8.00
C GLY A 91 3.20 -10.09 8.14
N MET A 92 2.80 -11.30 8.53
CA MET A 92 1.39 -11.61 8.81
C MET A 92 0.86 -10.83 10.00
N LYS A 93 1.64 -10.68 11.08
CA LYS A 93 1.24 -9.91 12.27
C LYS A 93 1.05 -8.43 11.92
N ILE A 94 1.97 -7.85 11.13
CA ILE A 94 1.86 -6.45 10.68
C ILE A 94 0.57 -6.24 9.87
N VAL A 95 0.23 -7.14 8.95
CA VAL A 95 -1.02 -7.04 8.19
C VAL A 95 -2.23 -7.22 9.10
N ALA A 96 -2.20 -8.15 10.06
CA ALA A 96 -3.28 -8.34 11.02
C ALA A 96 -3.49 -7.10 11.89
N GLU A 97 -2.43 -6.45 12.36
CA GLU A 97 -2.49 -5.20 13.12
C GLU A 97 -3.06 -4.05 12.27
N THR A 98 -2.60 -3.92 11.02
CA THR A 98 -3.16 -2.95 10.06
C THR A 98 -4.66 -3.11 9.91
N LEU A 99 -5.12 -4.34 9.74
CA LEU A 99 -6.55 -4.66 9.61
C LEU A 99 -7.34 -4.38 10.89
N TRP A 100 -6.72 -4.64 12.05
CA TRP A 100 -7.31 -4.31 13.35
C TRP A 100 -7.48 -2.80 13.51
N ILE A 101 -6.46 -2.01 13.21
CA ILE A 101 -6.54 -0.53 13.25
C ILE A 101 -7.66 -0.04 12.32
N ILE A 102 -7.72 -0.52 11.08
CA ILE A 102 -8.78 -0.13 10.13
C ILE A 102 -10.16 -0.49 10.68
N LYS A 103 -10.34 -1.66 11.29
CA LYS A 103 -11.60 -2.07 11.91
C LYS A 103 -11.99 -1.18 13.11
N MET A 104 -11.04 -0.85 13.96
CA MET A 104 -11.28 0.02 15.12
C MET A 104 -11.69 1.43 14.70
N LEU A 105 -11.04 1.99 13.68
CA LEU A 105 -11.33 3.32 13.16
C LEU A 105 -12.57 3.38 12.25
N ASN A 106 -12.97 2.25 11.68
CA ASN A 106 -14.16 2.10 10.82
C ASN A 106 -14.33 3.23 9.78
N PRO A 107 -13.33 3.49 8.92
CA PRO A 107 -13.37 4.59 7.97
C PRO A 107 -14.42 4.34 6.87
N LYS A 108 -14.93 5.41 6.25
CA LYS A 108 -15.82 5.28 5.09
C LYS A 108 -15.11 4.57 3.92
N TYR A 109 -13.82 4.87 3.73
CA TYR A 109 -12.98 4.28 2.68
C TYR A 109 -11.66 3.78 3.23
N CYS A 110 -11.24 2.60 2.81
CA CYS A 110 -9.90 2.10 3.10
C CYS A 110 -9.25 1.46 1.86
N TYR A 111 -7.93 1.62 1.77
CA TYR A 111 -7.11 1.08 0.69
C TYR A 111 -5.83 0.50 1.28
N ILE A 112 -5.58 -0.78 1.03
CA ILE A 112 -4.37 -1.48 1.49
C ILE A 112 -3.56 -1.86 0.25
N GLU A 113 -2.41 -1.23 0.08
CA GLU A 113 -1.50 -1.44 -1.06
C GLU A 113 -0.46 -2.50 -0.73
N ASN A 114 -0.21 -3.41 -1.68
CA ASN A 114 0.99 -4.23 -1.65
C ASN A 114 1.32 -4.73 -3.08
N PRO A 115 2.58 -4.75 -3.50
CA PRO A 115 2.95 -5.30 -4.79
C PRO A 115 2.42 -6.72 -4.98
N ARG A 116 1.99 -7.04 -6.19
CA ARG A 116 1.47 -8.36 -6.53
C ARG A 116 2.45 -9.47 -6.12
N GLY A 117 2.09 -10.23 -5.11
CA GLY A 117 2.96 -11.23 -4.53
C GLY A 117 2.22 -12.24 -3.66
N LYS A 118 2.84 -12.65 -2.56
CA LYS A 118 2.32 -13.69 -1.67
C LYS A 118 1.08 -13.27 -0.91
N LEU A 119 0.97 -11.97 -0.51
CA LEU A 119 -0.11 -11.48 0.35
C LEU A 119 -1.50 -11.84 -0.19
N ARG A 120 -1.70 -11.75 -1.52
CA ARG A 120 -2.96 -12.07 -2.20
C ARG A 120 -3.51 -13.49 -1.97
N LYS A 121 -2.71 -14.38 -1.39
CA LYS A 121 -3.05 -15.80 -1.13
C LYS A 121 -3.12 -16.13 0.35
N LEU A 122 -2.94 -15.16 1.23
CA LEU A 122 -2.90 -15.39 2.67
C LEU A 122 -4.26 -15.14 3.30
N SER A 123 -4.69 -16.05 4.17
CA SER A 123 -5.98 -15.96 4.87
C SER A 123 -6.14 -14.68 5.68
N VAL A 124 -5.04 -14.11 6.18
CA VAL A 124 -5.06 -12.85 6.93
C VAL A 124 -5.75 -11.70 6.19
N ILE A 125 -5.72 -11.70 4.85
CA ILE A 125 -6.39 -10.66 4.06
C ILE A 125 -7.52 -11.20 3.17
N THR A 126 -7.42 -12.48 2.73
CA THR A 126 -8.47 -13.05 1.86
C THR A 126 -9.77 -13.36 2.58
N ASN A 127 -9.74 -13.45 3.91
CA ASN A 127 -10.91 -13.64 4.76
C ASN A 127 -11.61 -12.31 5.10
N GLU A 128 -11.02 -11.18 4.73
CA GLU A 128 -11.61 -9.87 4.96
C GLU A 128 -12.55 -9.46 3.82
N PRO A 129 -13.56 -8.63 4.11
CA PRO A 129 -14.59 -8.25 3.13
C PRO A 129 -14.12 -7.15 2.17
N TYR A 130 -12.87 -7.23 1.71
CA TYR A 130 -12.30 -6.26 0.78
C TYR A 130 -12.25 -6.81 -0.65
N PHE A 131 -12.50 -5.91 -1.61
CA PHE A 131 -12.28 -6.20 -3.02
C PHE A 131 -10.81 -5.99 -3.34
N ARG A 132 -10.19 -6.98 -3.97
CA ARG A 132 -8.85 -6.81 -4.50
C ARG A 132 -8.91 -6.31 -5.94
N LYS A 133 -8.41 -5.13 -6.19
CA LYS A 133 -8.18 -4.57 -7.52
C LYS A 133 -6.68 -4.59 -7.80
N THR A 134 -6.27 -4.90 -9.03
CA THR A 134 -4.85 -4.93 -9.39
C THR A 134 -4.58 -3.85 -10.43
N VAL A 135 -3.57 -3.03 -10.16
CA VAL A 135 -3.11 -1.96 -11.06
C VAL A 135 -1.70 -2.24 -11.56
N THR A 136 -1.27 -1.54 -12.60
CA THR A 136 0.13 -1.42 -12.98
C THR A 136 0.54 0.04 -12.92
N TYR A 137 1.66 0.34 -12.27
CA TYR A 137 2.08 1.72 -12.02
C TYR A 137 2.30 2.53 -13.31
N CYS A 138 2.73 1.87 -14.39
CA CYS A 138 2.87 2.54 -15.68
C CYS A 138 1.54 3.00 -16.30
N SER A 139 0.41 2.44 -15.90
CA SER A 139 -0.91 2.97 -16.26
C SER A 139 -1.23 4.31 -15.55
N TYR A 140 -0.39 4.69 -14.59
CA TYR A 140 -0.48 5.91 -13.78
C TYR A 140 0.79 6.77 -13.93
N SER A 141 1.28 6.90 -15.15
CA SER A 141 2.40 7.78 -15.55
C SER A 141 3.76 7.45 -14.92
N GLU A 142 3.90 6.30 -14.27
CA GLU A 142 5.16 5.84 -13.69
C GLU A 142 5.97 5.04 -14.72
N ASN A 143 7.29 5.18 -14.74
CA ASN A 143 8.15 4.39 -15.65
C ASN A 143 8.25 2.91 -15.27
N ARG A 144 7.80 2.54 -14.09
CA ARG A 144 7.77 1.15 -13.61
C ARG A 144 6.43 0.48 -13.94
N MET A 145 6.46 -0.70 -14.53
CA MET A 145 5.23 -1.47 -14.70
C MET A 145 4.64 -1.91 -13.34
N LYS A 146 5.41 -2.22 -12.34
CA LYS A 146 5.11 -2.66 -10.95
C LYS A 146 3.63 -3.06 -10.74
N PRO A 147 3.24 -4.32 -11.01
CA PRO A 147 1.90 -4.79 -10.71
C PRO A 147 1.65 -4.75 -9.21
N THR A 148 0.57 -4.10 -8.79
CA THR A 148 0.26 -3.84 -7.39
C THR A 148 -1.19 -4.19 -7.10
N ASP A 149 -1.43 -4.87 -5.99
CA ASP A 149 -2.76 -5.17 -5.48
C ASP A 149 -3.19 -4.09 -4.50
N ILE A 150 -4.45 -3.69 -4.60
CA ILE A 150 -5.11 -2.79 -3.66
C ILE A 150 -6.37 -3.47 -3.17
N TRP A 151 -6.44 -3.72 -1.86
CA TRP A 151 -7.65 -4.20 -1.20
C TRP A 151 -8.41 -3.01 -0.64
N THR A 152 -9.70 -2.93 -0.96
CA THR A 152 -10.53 -1.78 -0.60
C THR A 152 -11.98 -2.19 -0.34
N ASN A 153 -12.68 -1.40 0.47
CA ASN A 153 -14.13 -1.44 0.62
C ASN A 153 -14.85 -0.51 -0.37
N ASP A 154 -14.11 0.22 -1.20
CA ASP A 154 -14.68 1.07 -2.25
C ASP A 154 -15.02 0.26 -3.51
N PHE A 155 -16.30 0.00 -3.72
CA PHE A 155 -16.78 -0.69 -4.92
C PHE A 155 -16.76 0.20 -6.16
N SER A 156 -16.94 1.50 -5.96
CA SER A 156 -17.16 2.46 -7.05
C SER A 156 -15.87 2.74 -7.82
N TRP A 157 -14.72 2.68 -7.16
CA TRP A 157 -13.45 2.91 -7.82
C TRP A 157 -13.14 1.81 -8.85
N ILE A 158 -12.99 2.21 -10.11
CA ILE A 158 -12.61 1.34 -11.23
C ILE A 158 -11.22 1.75 -11.70
N PRO A 159 -10.18 0.92 -11.45
CA PRO A 159 -8.82 1.26 -11.83
C PRO A 159 -8.61 1.24 -13.34
N ARG A 160 -7.61 1.97 -13.83
CA ARG A 160 -7.15 1.92 -15.21
C ARG A 160 -6.74 0.50 -15.61
N GLY A 161 -6.84 0.19 -16.90
CA GLY A 161 -6.47 -1.12 -17.44
C GLY A 161 -5.02 -1.50 -17.12
N MET A 162 -4.81 -2.79 -16.82
CA MET A 162 -3.48 -3.31 -16.51
C MET A 162 -2.59 -3.36 -17.76
N CYS A 163 -1.34 -2.98 -17.60
CA CYS A 163 -0.28 -3.23 -18.57
C CYS A 163 0.35 -4.64 -18.38
N PHE A 164 1.12 -5.08 -19.34
CA PHE A 164 1.88 -6.34 -19.30
C PHE A 164 3.34 -6.12 -19.65
N ASN A 165 4.21 -7.01 -19.17
CA ASN A 165 5.64 -6.94 -19.47
C ASN A 165 5.90 -7.18 -20.98
N GLY A 166 6.70 -6.29 -21.57
CA GLY A 166 7.00 -6.33 -23.00
C GLY A 166 5.94 -5.66 -23.90
N ASN A 167 5.02 -4.92 -23.33
CA ASN A 167 4.12 -4.06 -24.09
C ASN A 167 4.92 -2.94 -24.76
N ARG A 168 5.01 -3.00 -26.11
CA ARG A 168 5.78 -2.04 -26.92
C ARG A 168 5.12 -0.65 -27.03
N ASP A 169 3.82 -0.59 -26.78
CA ASP A 169 3.05 0.65 -26.84
C ASP A 169 3.04 1.40 -25.50
N CYS A 170 3.69 0.86 -24.47
CA CYS A 170 3.81 1.47 -23.17
C CYS A 170 5.20 2.06 -22.95
N HIS A 171 5.24 3.22 -22.31
CA HIS A 171 6.48 3.93 -21.98
C HIS A 171 7.32 3.28 -20.87
N HIS A 172 6.81 2.24 -20.18
CA HIS A 172 7.53 1.67 -19.05
C HIS A 172 8.87 1.03 -19.47
N GLU A 173 9.87 1.22 -18.63
CA GLU A 173 11.17 0.59 -18.81
C GLU A 173 11.07 -0.92 -18.53
N PRO A 174 11.53 -1.79 -19.43
CA PRO A 174 11.58 -3.22 -19.18
C PRO A 174 12.49 -3.52 -17.98
N ALA A 175 12.04 -4.37 -17.06
CA ALA A 175 12.91 -4.85 -16.00
C ALA A 175 14.12 -5.58 -16.59
N PRO A 176 15.36 -5.32 -16.10
CA PRO A 176 16.55 -6.01 -16.58
C PRO A 176 16.38 -7.52 -16.50
N ARG A 177 16.87 -8.24 -17.52
CA ARG A 177 16.83 -9.70 -17.55
C ARG A 177 17.52 -10.26 -16.31
N GLY A 178 16.84 -11.14 -15.57
CA GLY A 178 17.35 -11.71 -14.31
C GLY A 178 17.21 -10.79 -13.09
N SER A 179 16.56 -9.64 -13.21
CA SER A 179 16.24 -8.79 -12.06
C SER A 179 15.40 -9.57 -11.04
N LYS A 180 15.94 -9.79 -9.86
CA LYS A 180 15.25 -10.45 -8.76
C LYS A 180 14.23 -9.53 -8.06
N THR A 181 14.31 -8.24 -8.32
CA THR A 181 13.50 -7.21 -7.62
C THR A 181 12.36 -6.66 -8.48
N GLY A 182 12.40 -6.82 -9.80
CA GLY A 182 11.40 -6.28 -10.73
C GLY A 182 11.26 -4.74 -10.69
N THR A 183 12.22 -4.03 -10.09
CA THR A 183 12.15 -2.60 -9.78
C THR A 183 13.13 -1.77 -10.61
N GLN A 184 13.49 -2.20 -11.80
CA GLN A 184 14.27 -1.43 -12.77
C GLN A 184 15.50 -0.70 -12.18
N GLY A 185 16.21 -1.38 -11.27
CA GLY A 185 17.45 -0.85 -10.70
C GLY A 185 17.30 0.21 -9.62
N LEU A 186 16.08 0.56 -9.21
CA LEU A 186 15.88 1.49 -8.09
C LEU A 186 16.53 0.96 -6.81
N LYS A 187 17.39 1.78 -6.23
CA LYS A 187 18.07 1.50 -4.96
C LYS A 187 17.28 2.09 -3.80
N GLY A 188 17.27 1.35 -2.68
CA GLY A 188 16.59 1.78 -1.45
C GLY A 188 15.10 1.43 -1.39
N ASN A 189 14.60 1.23 -0.18
CA ASN A 189 13.19 0.90 0.06
C ASN A 189 12.30 2.12 -0.15
N TYR A 190 12.78 3.30 0.21
CA TYR A 190 12.06 4.56 0.09
C TYR A 190 11.61 4.84 -1.36
N GLU A 191 12.55 4.83 -2.33
CA GLU A 191 12.20 5.06 -3.75
C GLU A 191 11.28 3.97 -4.32
N ARG A 192 11.45 2.72 -3.87
CA ARG A 192 10.60 1.60 -4.31
C ARG A 192 9.20 1.61 -3.72
N SER A 193 9.01 2.26 -2.58
CA SER A 193 7.71 2.34 -1.89
C SER A 193 6.79 3.40 -2.47
N LYS A 194 7.31 4.39 -3.17
CA LYS A 194 6.50 5.47 -3.76
C LYS A 194 5.33 4.92 -4.58
N VAL A 195 4.17 5.52 -4.36
CA VAL A 195 2.93 5.25 -5.11
C VAL A 195 2.77 6.36 -6.17
N PRO A 196 2.34 6.04 -7.40
CA PRO A 196 2.13 7.05 -8.44
C PRO A 196 1.13 8.13 -8.01
N GLN A 197 1.47 9.38 -8.28
CA GLN A 197 0.60 10.52 -7.99
C GLN A 197 -0.76 10.38 -8.66
N ASP A 198 -0.79 10.05 -9.96
CA ASP A 198 -2.03 9.86 -10.72
C ASP A 198 -2.97 8.80 -10.11
N LEU A 199 -2.41 7.76 -9.47
CA LEU A 199 -3.21 6.73 -8.80
C LEU A 199 -3.87 7.29 -7.53
N CYS A 200 -3.11 8.04 -6.74
CA CYS A 200 -3.63 8.70 -5.55
C CYS A 200 -4.70 9.73 -5.92
N GLU A 201 -4.44 10.55 -6.95
CA GLU A 201 -5.41 11.53 -7.44
C GLU A 201 -6.70 10.88 -7.95
N GLU A 202 -6.61 9.82 -8.75
CA GLU A 202 -7.78 9.11 -9.28
C GLU A 202 -8.67 8.58 -8.14
N ILE A 203 -8.08 7.96 -7.11
CA ILE A 203 -8.81 7.47 -5.95
C ILE A 203 -9.48 8.62 -5.21
N LEU A 204 -8.72 9.68 -4.88
CA LEU A 204 -9.22 10.81 -4.09
C LEU A 204 -10.29 11.61 -4.83
N ARG A 205 -10.15 11.82 -6.16
CA ARG A 205 -11.18 12.48 -6.98
C ARG A 205 -12.47 11.67 -7.01
N GLY A 206 -12.36 10.33 -7.19
CA GLY A 206 -13.53 9.46 -7.15
C GLY A 206 -14.29 9.54 -5.82
N ILE A 207 -13.60 9.71 -4.69
CA ILE A 207 -14.24 9.89 -3.37
C ILE A 207 -14.94 11.25 -3.25
N LEU A 208 -14.40 12.30 -3.87
CA LEU A 208 -14.96 13.66 -3.80
C LEU A 208 -16.21 13.85 -4.67
N GLU A 209 -16.38 13.03 -5.71
CA GLU A 209 -17.50 13.09 -6.64
C GLU A 209 -18.77 12.37 -6.13
N PHE A 210 -18.66 11.63 -5.00
CA PHE A 210 -19.74 10.89 -4.33
C PHE A 210 -19.97 11.35 -2.89
#